data_5f337ff299204687f0cf53a34a42c7ab
#
_entry.id   5f337ff299204687f0cf53a34a42c7ab
#
_cell.length_a   1.000
_cell.length_b   1.000
_cell.length_c   1.000
_cell.angle_alpha   90.00
_cell.angle_beta   90.00
_cell.angle_gamma   90.00
#
_symmetry.space_group_name_H-M   'P 1'
#
loop_
_entity.id
_entity.type
_entity.pdbx_description
1 polymer ?
#
loop_
_entity_poly.entity_id
_entity_poly.type
_entity_poly.pdbx_seq_one_letter_code
_entity_poly.pdbx_strand_id
1 'polypeptide(L)'
;MAPDYVIEADGGSRGNPGPASYGTVVREGDRVVAEAAGYLGIATNNVAEYTGLLRGLEIVAELDPNATVQARLDSKLVVEQMR
;
A
#
# COMPACT_ATOMS: atom_id res chain seq x y z
N MET A 1 0.70 -4.83 21.03
CA MET A 1 0.34 -3.40 20.86
C MET A 1 -0.16 -3.14 19.46
N ALA A 2 -1.16 -2.30 19.34
CA ALA A 2 -1.67 -1.94 18.02
C ALA A 2 -0.68 -0.99 17.32
N PRO A 3 -0.53 -1.09 15.98
CA PRO A 3 0.29 -0.15 15.23
C PRO A 3 -0.36 1.24 15.24
N ASP A 4 0.47 2.27 15.08
CA ASP A 4 -0.02 3.65 14.98
C ASP A 4 -0.83 3.86 13.70
N TYR A 5 -0.39 3.24 12.62
CA TYR A 5 -1.07 3.34 11.32
C TYR A 5 -1.19 1.97 10.66
N VAL A 6 -2.24 1.81 9.88
CA VAL A 6 -2.44 0.63 9.03
C VAL A 6 -2.51 1.12 7.59
N ILE A 7 -1.71 0.52 6.73
CA ILE A 7 -1.76 0.76 5.29
C ILE A 7 -2.48 -0.40 4.64
N GLU A 8 -3.51 -0.09 3.88
CA GLU A 8 -4.19 -1.08 3.04
C GLU A 8 -3.92 -0.71 1.59
N ALA A 9 -3.24 -1.58 0.88
CA ALA A 9 -2.87 -1.32 -0.50
C ALA A 9 -3.42 -2.41 -1.39
N ASP A 10 -3.89 -2.01 -2.55
CA ASP A 10 -4.41 -2.91 -3.57
C ASP A 10 -3.89 -2.43 -4.92
N GLY A 11 -3.61 -3.36 -5.79
CA GLY A 11 -3.15 -3.03 -7.11
C GLY A 11 -3.31 -4.22 -8.04
N GLY A 12 -3.41 -3.93 -9.32
CA GLY A 12 -3.57 -4.99 -10.29
C GLY A 12 -3.36 -4.51 -11.70
N SER A 13 -3.33 -5.47 -12.61
CA SER A 13 -3.17 -5.20 -14.02
C SER A 13 -4.15 -6.03 -14.84
N ARG A 14 -4.47 -5.54 -16.02
CA ARG A 14 -5.20 -6.31 -17.02
C ARG A 14 -4.21 -7.10 -17.82
N GLY A 15 -4.16 -8.41 -17.58
CA GLY A 15 -3.04 -9.21 -18.03
C GLY A 15 -1.86 -9.03 -17.08
N ASN A 16 -0.82 -9.79 -17.22
CA ASN A 16 0.30 -9.77 -16.30
C ASN A 16 1.60 -10.01 -17.05
N PRO A 17 2.24 -8.98 -17.62
CA PRO A 17 1.97 -7.55 -17.42
C PRO A 17 0.83 -7.01 -18.29
N GLY A 18 0.35 -5.82 -17.92
CA GLY A 18 -0.69 -5.11 -18.65
C GLY A 18 -0.96 -3.75 -18.02
N PRO A 19 -1.97 -3.01 -18.49
CA PRO A 19 -2.35 -1.74 -17.88
C PRO A 19 -2.63 -1.94 -16.40
N ALA A 20 -1.96 -1.19 -15.54
CA ALA A 20 -1.97 -1.39 -14.10
C ALA A 20 -2.26 -0.11 -13.33
N SER A 21 -2.84 -0.28 -12.14
CA SER A 21 -3.11 0.81 -11.23
C SER A 21 -2.97 0.33 -9.78
N TYR A 22 -2.91 1.28 -8.87
CA TYR A 22 -2.88 0.98 -7.45
C TYR A 22 -3.83 1.90 -6.68
N GLY A 23 -4.25 1.43 -5.51
CA GLY A 23 -4.96 2.24 -4.52
C GLY A 23 -4.37 2.00 -3.16
N THR A 24 -4.32 3.03 -2.33
CA THR A 24 -3.75 2.98 -1.00
C THR A 24 -4.62 3.76 -0.03
N VAL A 25 -4.87 3.16 1.13
CA VAL A 25 -5.59 3.80 2.24
C VAL A 25 -4.71 3.73 3.47
N VAL A 26 -4.57 4.84 4.17
CA VAL A 26 -3.85 4.90 5.44
C VAL A 26 -4.86 5.17 6.54
N ARG A 27 -4.88 4.30 7.54
CA ARG A 27 -5.79 4.41 8.69
C ARG A 27 -5.03 4.65 9.97
N GLU A 28 -5.64 5.42 10.85
CA GLU A 28 -5.21 5.58 12.24
C GLU A 28 -6.37 5.10 13.10
N GLY A 29 -6.23 3.92 13.70
CA GLY A 29 -7.36 3.27 14.33
C GLY A 29 -8.43 2.94 13.29
N ASP A 30 -9.66 3.38 13.53
CA ASP A 30 -10.78 3.16 12.60
C ASP A 30 -10.94 4.29 11.59
N ARG A 31 -10.08 5.28 11.63
CA ARG A 31 -10.23 6.50 10.82
C ARG A 31 -9.29 6.48 9.63
N VAL A 32 -9.82 6.77 8.44
CA VAL A 32 -9.02 6.97 7.24
C VAL A 32 -8.42 8.37 7.32
N VAL A 33 -7.09 8.45 7.32
CA VAL A 33 -6.38 9.74 7.41
C VAL A 33 -5.76 10.15 6.09
N ALA A 34 -5.60 9.22 5.15
CA ALA A 34 -5.08 9.54 3.82
C ALA A 34 -5.45 8.47 2.82
N GLU A 35 -5.53 8.84 1.56
CA GLU A 35 -5.78 7.94 0.44
C GLU A 35 -4.93 8.38 -0.74
N ALA A 36 -4.54 7.43 -1.57
CA ALA A 36 -3.82 7.70 -2.81
C ALA A 36 -4.20 6.66 -3.85
N ALA A 37 -4.10 7.04 -5.11
CA ALA A 37 -4.32 6.12 -6.22
C ALA A 37 -3.52 6.62 -7.43
N GLY A 38 -3.15 5.72 -8.31
CA GLY A 38 -2.41 6.10 -9.49
C GLY A 38 -2.43 5.04 -10.57
N TYR A 39 -2.21 5.49 -11.80
CA TYR A 39 -2.06 4.64 -12.96
C TYR A 39 -0.56 4.44 -13.22
N LEU A 40 -0.17 3.19 -13.49
CA LEU A 40 1.24 2.84 -13.62
C LEU A 40 1.67 2.57 -15.06
N GLY A 41 0.76 2.65 -16.02
CA GLY A 41 1.05 2.19 -17.37
C GLY A 41 1.11 0.66 -17.38
N ILE A 42 2.05 0.09 -18.12
CA ILE A 42 2.18 -1.35 -18.22
C ILE A 42 3.05 -1.87 -17.06
N ALA A 43 2.46 -2.72 -16.24
CA ALA A 43 3.14 -3.30 -15.08
C ALA A 43 2.51 -4.63 -14.69
N THR A 44 3.15 -5.35 -13.79
CA THR A 44 2.61 -6.59 -13.22
C THR A 44 1.74 -6.29 -12.00
N ASN A 45 0.95 -7.27 -11.58
CA ASN A 45 0.17 -7.19 -10.34
C ASN A 45 1.07 -6.88 -9.14
N ASN A 46 2.22 -7.55 -9.05
CA ASN A 46 3.13 -7.36 -7.92
C ASN A 46 3.69 -5.94 -7.88
N VAL A 47 4.06 -5.39 -9.04
CA VAL A 47 4.56 -4.01 -9.11
C VAL A 47 3.47 -3.04 -8.66
N ALA A 48 2.23 -3.27 -9.06
CA ALA A 48 1.11 -2.41 -8.66
C ALA A 48 0.90 -2.44 -7.13
N GLU A 49 0.90 -3.63 -6.54
CA GLU A 49 0.77 -3.76 -5.09
C GLU A 49 1.92 -3.11 -4.33
N TYR A 50 3.16 -3.33 -4.76
CA TYR A 50 4.33 -2.71 -4.13
C TYR A 50 4.28 -1.20 -4.24
N THR A 51 3.85 -0.68 -5.39
CA THR A 51 3.73 0.77 -5.57
C THR A 51 2.73 1.36 -4.59
N GLY A 52 1.59 0.70 -4.42
CA GLY A 52 0.61 1.12 -3.43
C GLY A 52 1.16 1.12 -2.01
N LEU A 53 1.89 0.06 -1.64
CA LEU A 53 2.53 -0.03 -0.34
C LEU A 53 3.55 1.08 -0.12
N LEU A 54 4.44 1.30 -1.09
CA LEU A 54 5.46 2.34 -0.99
C LEU A 54 4.83 3.72 -0.86
N ARG A 55 3.76 3.98 -1.58
CA ARG A 55 3.04 5.24 -1.48
C ARG A 55 2.46 5.43 -0.08
N GLY A 56 1.90 4.37 0.50
CA GLY A 56 1.39 4.40 1.87
C GLY A 56 2.50 4.68 2.88
N LEU A 57 3.65 4.05 2.72
CA LEU A 57 4.80 4.28 3.60
C LEU A 57 5.30 5.71 3.51
N GLU A 58 5.34 6.29 2.31
CA GLU A 58 5.71 7.69 2.13
C GLU A 58 4.76 8.62 2.88
N ILE A 59 3.45 8.35 2.78
CA ILE A 59 2.43 9.15 3.47
C ILE A 59 2.63 9.08 4.98
N VAL A 60 2.81 7.88 5.53
CA VAL A 60 3.02 7.71 6.97
C VAL A 60 4.30 8.41 7.42
N ALA A 61 5.37 8.32 6.63
CA ALA A 61 6.63 8.98 6.97
C ALA A 61 6.47 10.51 7.04
N GLU A 62 5.61 11.07 6.19
CA GLU A 62 5.31 12.50 6.24
C GLU A 62 4.47 12.87 7.47
N LEU A 63 3.55 11.97 7.88
CA LEU A 63 2.71 12.21 9.04
C LEU A 63 3.48 12.04 10.35
N ASP A 64 4.28 10.98 10.46
CA ASP A 64 5.05 10.68 11.66
C ASP A 64 6.18 9.70 11.29
N PRO A 65 7.42 10.18 11.15
CA PRO A 65 8.53 9.32 10.74
C PRO A 65 8.91 8.25 11.77
N ASN A 66 8.41 8.36 13.00
CA ASN A 66 8.69 7.39 14.06
C ASN A 66 7.52 6.44 14.34
N ALA A 67 6.47 6.50 13.54
CA ALA A 67 5.28 5.70 13.76
C ALA A 67 5.52 4.21 13.47
N THR A 68 4.79 3.36 14.18
CA THR A 68 4.71 1.95 13.84
C THR A 68 3.63 1.75 12.79
N VAL A 69 3.88 0.85 11.85
CA VAL A 69 3.01 0.66 10.69
C VAL A 69 2.77 -0.83 10.47
N GLN A 70 1.51 -1.17 10.19
CA GLN A 70 1.14 -2.48 9.70
C GLN A 70 0.66 -2.33 8.27
N ALA A 71 1.17 -3.16 7.37
CA ALA A 71 0.74 -3.18 5.98
C ALA A 71 -0.17 -4.38 5.73
N ARG A 72 -1.29 -4.14 5.07
CA ARG A 72 -2.22 -5.19 4.64
C ARG A 72 -2.31 -5.17 3.13
N LEU A 73 -1.95 -6.28 2.52
CA LEU A 73 -1.93 -6.44 1.08
C LEU A 73 -2.71 -7.69 0.71
N ASP A 74 -3.23 -7.73 -0.50
CA ASP A 74 -3.88 -8.94 -1.00
C ASP A 74 -2.88 -10.08 -1.16
N SER A 75 -1.62 -9.76 -1.46
CA SER A 75 -0.57 -10.76 -1.59
C SER A 75 0.01 -11.12 -0.23
N LYS A 76 -0.26 -12.33 0.24
CA LYS A 76 0.28 -12.81 1.51
C LYS A 76 1.81 -12.88 1.49
N LEU A 77 2.38 -13.20 0.34
CA LEU A 77 3.83 -13.28 0.21
C LEU A 77 4.49 -11.94 0.50
N VAL A 78 3.92 -10.86 -0.02
CA VAL A 78 4.45 -9.52 0.22
C VAL A 78 4.34 -9.15 1.69
N VAL A 79 3.21 -9.47 2.33
CA VAL A 79 3.02 -9.21 3.76
C VAL A 79 4.09 -9.91 4.60
N GLU A 80 4.40 -11.17 4.27
CA GLU A 80 5.43 -11.91 5.00
C GLU A 80 6.81 -11.28 4.86
N GLN A 81 7.12 -10.74 3.71
CA GLN A 81 8.40 -10.09 3.46
C GLN A 81 8.55 -8.76 4.21
N MET A 82 7.46 -8.17 4.61
CA MET A 82 7.47 -6.87 5.30
C MET A 82 7.66 -6.98 6.81
N ARG A 83 7.75 -8.17 7.33
CA ARG A 83 7.97 -8.37 8.75
C ARG A 83 9.41 -8.18 9.15
#